data_e242ba887840fef3d3024dd937b2fb12
#
_entry.id   e242ba887840fef3d3024dd937b2fb12
#
_cell.length_a   1.000
_cell.length_b   1.000
_cell.length_c   1.000
_cell.angle_alpha   90.00
_cell.angle_beta   90.00
_cell.angle_gamma   90.00
#
_symmetry.space_group_name_H-M   'P 1'
#
loop_
_entity.id
_entity.type
_entity.pdbx_description
1 polymer ?
#
loop_
_entity_poly.entity_id
_entity_poly.type
_entity_poly.pdbx_seq_one_letter_code
_entity_poly.pdbx_strand_id
1 'polypeptide(L)'
;MIAIEQQQPSVIISKPKAIKKTSKKNAKKEEVSVVAPPPPVKVDIEIPIEDDENRMLDHLNNYQEEAYTLLGAYFKDKELNRLTRHQTESMNHFTNYQMQATIDMFNPRTVSSEKDFNADTGESALTLIYNIKNLKYYPPQLYENNGATKIMMPQEARLRNFTYASKTTVDLHIQIQVRSSETNELQVSEMMIPAIKFIDMPIMLKSSNCIIQQYNNQIKNSTGECPKDCGGYFIIKGSEKTVLGQERAAENRIYVFPGKNTPKWDWFAEFKSVPDSKCISPKQIEMLVSSKTNIYGHGIYIVIPRMKQKTYIELFVLFRALGVISDKAICEYILLNVEEKKQAEMLRFLEASMDDANKYIKTAESAQEDALKHIMTMVAFNNYTNTTATTNATNALTKLGVNASEAENKKYYTEHVLQDIHKYYKYFTESKQIAFYRYILDIVQNRKKHIKKTKSKKREYTLDIFQNELFPHCKSLPQKLYLLGLMANRLIQTALGWIDTDDRDSYLNKRIELTGTLLNNLFRNLYSRFIKDFEKHIIREINTGSWNDPSKIINSTNIHKIFNPTSIENGINRA
;
A
#
# COMPACT_ATOMS: atom_id res chain seq x y z
N MET A 1 10.97 54.84 26.39
CA MET A 1 9.58 55.31 26.28
C MET A 1 9.40 55.87 24.86
N ILE A 2 8.83 55.11 23.98
CA ILE A 2 8.06 55.58 22.83
C ILE A 2 7.21 54.35 22.41
N ALA A 3 5.90 54.46 22.66
CA ALA A 3 4.92 53.46 22.28
C ALA A 3 4.63 53.60 20.79
N ILE A 4 4.63 52.51 20.07
CA ILE A 4 4.11 52.42 18.70
C ILE A 4 2.89 51.53 18.74
N GLU A 5 1.73 52.17 18.56
CA GLU A 5 0.44 51.55 18.39
C GLU A 5 0.41 50.65 17.14
N GLN A 6 0.06 49.42 17.35
CA GLN A 6 -0.25 48.48 16.24
C GLN A 6 -1.73 48.66 15.83
N GLN A 7 -1.98 49.20 14.66
CA GLN A 7 -3.29 49.15 14.00
C GLN A 7 -3.47 47.78 13.33
N GLN A 8 -4.47 47.05 13.83
CA GLN A 8 -4.98 45.83 13.17
C GLN A 8 -6.03 46.22 12.10
N PRO A 9 -6.04 45.59 10.91
CA PRO A 9 -7.13 45.76 9.96
C PRO A 9 -8.34 44.94 10.38
N SER A 10 -9.48 45.62 10.58
CA SER A 10 -10.78 45.03 10.89
C SER A 10 -11.38 44.33 9.66
N VAL A 11 -11.56 43.02 9.78
CA VAL A 11 -12.33 42.23 8.80
C VAL A 11 -13.82 42.36 9.17
N ILE A 12 -14.59 42.96 8.28
CA ILE A 12 -16.05 43.07 8.37
C ILE A 12 -16.68 41.74 7.99
N ILE A 13 -17.20 41.02 8.98
CA ILE A 13 -18.03 39.82 8.77
C ILE A 13 -19.48 40.27 8.67
N SER A 14 -20.10 40.20 7.51
CA SER A 14 -21.53 40.42 7.31
C SER A 14 -22.33 39.19 7.77
N LYS A 15 -23.23 39.37 8.71
CA LYS A 15 -24.18 38.35 9.19
C LYS A 15 -25.25 38.05 8.13
N PRO A 16 -25.69 36.80 7.97
CA PRO A 16 -26.81 36.47 7.09
C PRO A 16 -28.14 36.89 7.72
N LYS A 17 -29.01 37.52 6.95
CA LYS A 17 -30.36 37.95 7.32
C LYS A 17 -31.29 36.75 7.48
N ALA A 18 -32.03 36.75 8.58
CA ALA A 18 -33.09 35.81 8.87
C ALA A 18 -34.29 35.97 7.93
N ILE A 19 -34.73 34.86 7.32
CA ILE A 19 -35.96 34.81 6.50
C ILE A 19 -37.13 34.48 7.45
N LYS A 20 -38.13 35.37 7.49
CA LYS A 20 -39.38 35.23 8.25
C LYS A 20 -40.25 34.13 7.57
N LYS A 21 -40.78 33.27 8.43
CA LYS A 21 -41.87 32.35 8.11
C LYS A 21 -43.18 33.14 7.86
N THR A 22 -43.79 32.91 6.71
CA THR A 22 -45.22 33.21 6.49
C THR A 22 -45.94 31.96 6.01
N SER A 23 -47.15 31.83 6.55
CA SER A 23 -48.02 30.65 6.52
C SER A 23 -48.70 30.36 5.20
N LYS A 24 -48.96 29.07 5.00
CA LYS A 24 -50.03 28.37 4.24
C LYS A 24 -50.99 29.20 3.38
N LYS A 25 -51.10 28.80 2.09
CA LYS A 25 -52.38 28.36 1.51
C LYS A 25 -52.20 27.80 0.08
N ASN A 26 -52.86 26.64 -0.12
CA ASN A 26 -53.46 26.10 -1.32
C ASN A 26 -52.55 25.44 -2.39
N ALA A 27 -52.72 24.14 -2.46
CA ALA A 27 -52.32 23.22 -3.51
C ALA A 27 -52.94 23.55 -4.88
N LYS A 28 -52.14 23.60 -5.91
CA LYS A 28 -52.51 23.17 -7.25
C LYS A 28 -51.35 22.36 -7.82
N LYS A 29 -51.67 21.12 -8.22
CA LYS A 29 -50.79 20.24 -8.96
C LYS A 29 -50.51 20.86 -10.31
N GLU A 30 -49.27 21.23 -10.59
CA GLU A 30 -48.78 21.43 -11.95
C GLU A 30 -47.87 20.24 -12.27
N GLU A 31 -48.26 19.51 -13.29
CA GLU A 31 -47.46 18.43 -13.90
C GLU A 31 -46.24 19.06 -14.53
N VAL A 32 -45.04 18.71 -13.98
CA VAL A 32 -43.76 19.05 -14.60
C VAL A 32 -43.56 18.11 -15.77
N SER A 33 -43.77 18.59 -16.99
CA SER A 33 -43.41 17.90 -18.22
C SER A 33 -41.88 17.72 -18.25
N VAL A 34 -41.45 16.46 -18.20
CA VAL A 34 -40.06 16.07 -18.41
C VAL A 34 -39.73 16.33 -19.88
N VAL A 35 -38.98 17.38 -20.14
CA VAL A 35 -38.41 17.66 -21.47
C VAL A 35 -37.31 16.63 -21.72
N ALA A 36 -37.50 15.76 -22.69
CA ALA A 36 -36.50 14.81 -23.14
C ALA A 36 -35.23 15.54 -23.64
N PRO A 37 -34.02 15.03 -23.38
CA PRO A 37 -32.81 15.62 -23.90
C PRO A 37 -32.85 15.61 -25.45
N PRO A 38 -32.32 16.66 -26.10
CA PRO A 38 -32.26 16.71 -27.56
C PRO A 38 -31.42 15.55 -28.11
N PRO A 39 -31.77 14.97 -29.26
CA PRO A 39 -31.04 13.89 -29.89
C PRO A 39 -29.61 14.35 -30.20
N PRO A 40 -28.60 13.45 -30.15
CA PRO A 40 -27.23 13.81 -30.47
C PRO A 40 -27.16 14.30 -31.91
N VAL A 41 -26.66 15.52 -32.08
CA VAL A 41 -26.40 16.11 -33.41
C VAL A 41 -25.30 15.26 -34.03
N LYS A 42 -25.64 14.47 -35.06
CA LYS A 42 -24.65 13.87 -35.94
C LYS A 42 -24.01 15.02 -36.73
N VAL A 43 -22.85 15.43 -36.34
CA VAL A 43 -21.99 16.26 -37.15
C VAL A 43 -21.25 15.30 -38.07
N ASP A 44 -21.74 15.14 -39.29
CA ASP A 44 -20.99 14.49 -40.36
C ASP A 44 -19.85 15.43 -40.71
N ILE A 45 -18.70 15.22 -40.09
CA ILE A 45 -17.47 15.88 -40.50
C ILE A 45 -16.93 15.05 -41.66
N GLU A 46 -17.27 15.47 -42.88
CA GLU A 46 -16.52 15.06 -44.09
C GLU A 46 -15.09 15.63 -43.94
N ILE A 47 -14.16 14.81 -43.50
CA ILE A 47 -12.73 15.11 -43.50
C ILE A 47 -12.25 14.85 -44.94
N PRO A 48 -11.77 15.84 -45.67
CA PRO A 48 -11.14 15.61 -46.96
C PRO A 48 -9.87 14.81 -46.81
N ILE A 49 -9.80 13.65 -47.45
CA ILE A 49 -8.72 12.65 -47.29
C ILE A 49 -7.45 13.00 -48.10
N GLU A 50 -7.35 14.15 -48.74
CA GLU A 50 -6.29 14.37 -49.74
C GLU A 50 -5.05 15.16 -49.31
N ASP A 51 -4.85 15.52 -48.03
CA ASP A 51 -3.64 16.28 -47.61
C ASP A 51 -3.03 15.86 -46.28
N ASP A 52 -3.36 14.67 -45.76
CA ASP A 52 -2.99 14.31 -44.39
C ASP A 52 -1.49 14.05 -44.18
N GLU A 53 -0.75 13.50 -45.18
CA GLU A 53 0.67 13.25 -45.00
C GLU A 53 1.49 14.55 -44.96
N ASN A 54 1.18 15.52 -45.79
CA ASN A 54 1.87 16.81 -45.81
C ASN A 54 1.52 17.63 -44.55
N ARG A 55 0.24 17.64 -44.12
CA ARG A 55 -0.16 18.28 -42.86
C ARG A 55 0.48 17.62 -41.64
N MET A 56 0.60 16.31 -41.64
CA MET A 56 1.27 15.58 -40.55
C MET A 56 2.75 15.91 -40.48
N LEU A 57 3.44 16.04 -41.60
CA LEU A 57 4.83 16.49 -41.69
C LEU A 57 5.01 17.95 -41.26
N ASP A 58 4.10 18.84 -41.64
CA ASP A 58 4.12 20.25 -41.21
C ASP A 58 3.84 20.38 -39.72
N HIS A 59 2.93 19.60 -39.16
CA HIS A 59 2.69 19.53 -37.71
C HIS A 59 3.91 18.99 -36.97
N LEU A 60 4.55 17.92 -37.45
CA LEU A 60 5.77 17.38 -36.85
C LEU A 60 6.93 18.39 -36.86
N ASN A 61 7.11 19.13 -37.93
CA ASN A 61 8.12 20.18 -38.02
C ASN A 61 7.81 21.35 -37.06
N ASN A 62 6.54 21.77 -36.96
CA ASN A 62 6.12 22.79 -36.00
C ASN A 62 6.36 22.35 -34.55
N TYR A 63 6.07 21.10 -34.19
CA TYR A 63 6.36 20.58 -32.84
C TYR A 63 7.87 20.57 -32.54
N GLN A 64 8.72 20.27 -33.51
CA GLN A 64 10.17 20.34 -33.30
C GLN A 64 10.65 21.78 -33.07
N GLU A 65 10.17 22.75 -33.85
CA GLU A 65 10.51 24.17 -33.67
C GLU A 65 10.02 24.69 -32.31
N GLU A 66 8.79 24.35 -31.94
CA GLU A 66 8.25 24.67 -30.60
C GLU A 66 9.07 24.03 -29.47
N ALA A 67 9.48 22.76 -29.62
CA ALA A 67 10.34 22.10 -28.64
C ALA A 67 11.71 22.77 -28.50
N TYR A 68 12.34 23.18 -29.60
CA TYR A 68 13.59 23.95 -29.57
C TYR A 68 13.42 25.33 -28.95
N THR A 69 12.29 25.97 -29.21
CA THR A 69 11.95 27.28 -28.61
C THR A 69 11.78 27.18 -27.11
N LEU A 70 11.07 26.14 -26.63
CA LEU A 70 10.89 25.85 -25.20
C LEU A 70 12.23 25.53 -24.52
N LEU A 71 13.05 24.68 -25.13
CA LEU A 71 14.40 24.38 -24.64
C LEU A 71 15.28 25.63 -24.61
N GLY A 72 15.22 26.45 -25.65
CA GLY A 72 15.93 27.71 -25.71
C GLY A 72 15.50 28.68 -24.61
N ALA A 73 14.19 28.77 -24.32
CA ALA A 73 13.66 29.58 -23.21
C ALA A 73 14.15 29.05 -21.85
N TYR A 74 14.11 27.74 -21.64
CA TYR A 74 14.63 27.11 -20.43
C TYR A 74 16.11 27.42 -20.17
N PHE A 75 16.96 27.34 -21.20
CA PHE A 75 18.39 27.66 -21.07
C PHE A 75 18.68 29.17 -21.00
N LYS A 76 17.76 30.03 -21.44
CA LYS A 76 17.87 31.49 -21.28
C LYS A 76 17.51 31.98 -19.88
N ASP A 77 16.79 31.17 -19.10
CA ASP A 77 16.48 31.49 -17.71
C ASP A 77 17.78 31.63 -16.89
N LYS A 78 17.93 32.80 -16.25
CA LYS A 78 19.13 33.15 -15.46
C LYS A 78 18.97 32.86 -13.98
N GLU A 79 17.88 32.25 -13.54
CA GLU A 79 17.71 31.86 -12.14
C GLU A 79 18.75 30.84 -11.71
N LEU A 80 19.44 31.16 -10.61
CA LEU A 80 20.52 30.31 -10.08
C LEU A 80 20.03 28.91 -9.66
N ASN A 81 18.79 28.81 -9.19
CA ASN A 81 18.18 27.57 -8.75
C ASN A 81 17.74 26.66 -9.90
N ARG A 82 17.78 27.11 -11.16
CA ARG A 82 17.37 26.34 -12.33
C ARG A 82 17.98 24.94 -12.38
N LEU A 83 19.27 24.83 -12.06
CA LEU A 83 20.01 23.56 -12.11
C LEU A 83 19.62 22.58 -10.99
N THR A 84 19.10 23.09 -9.87
CA THR A 84 18.75 22.29 -8.67
C THR A 84 17.26 22.30 -8.36
N ARG A 85 16.45 23.02 -9.17
CA ARG A 85 15.00 23.18 -8.97
C ARG A 85 14.26 21.85 -8.86
N HIS A 86 14.60 20.88 -9.71
CA HIS A 86 13.99 19.54 -9.67
C HIS A 86 14.22 18.86 -8.30
N GLN A 87 15.40 19.01 -7.67
CA GLN A 87 15.70 18.44 -6.37
C GLN A 87 14.93 19.16 -5.25
N THR A 88 14.92 20.49 -5.27
CA THR A 88 14.25 21.31 -4.25
C THR A 88 12.73 21.13 -4.31
N GLU A 89 12.12 21.09 -5.51
CA GLU A 89 10.69 20.83 -5.67
C GLU A 89 10.31 19.42 -5.22
N SER A 90 11.11 18.41 -5.57
CA SER A 90 10.91 17.05 -5.11
C SER A 90 10.97 16.94 -3.59
N MET A 91 11.92 17.62 -2.95
CA MET A 91 12.03 17.69 -1.49
C MET A 91 10.84 18.42 -0.86
N ASN A 92 10.41 19.53 -1.44
CA ASN A 92 9.24 20.28 -0.98
C ASN A 92 7.95 19.43 -1.06
N HIS A 93 7.79 18.66 -2.13
CA HIS A 93 6.66 17.76 -2.26
C HIS A 93 6.70 16.65 -1.20
N PHE A 94 7.88 16.11 -0.89
CA PHE A 94 8.05 15.13 0.17
C PHE A 94 7.67 15.70 1.55
N THR A 95 8.24 16.84 1.93
CA THR A 95 8.03 17.42 3.27
C THR A 95 6.60 17.94 3.46
N ASN A 96 6.03 18.58 2.45
CA ASN A 96 4.73 19.24 2.58
C ASN A 96 3.55 18.28 2.40
N TYR A 97 3.74 17.17 1.66
CA TYR A 97 2.65 16.26 1.32
C TYR A 97 2.94 14.79 1.63
N GLN A 98 3.99 14.20 1.04
CA GLN A 98 4.17 12.75 1.05
C GLN A 98 4.44 12.17 2.44
N MET A 99 5.16 12.89 3.29
CA MET A 99 5.47 12.42 4.64
C MET A 99 4.23 12.30 5.51
N GLN A 100 3.32 13.29 5.48
CA GLN A 100 2.03 13.22 6.16
C GLN A 100 1.14 12.13 5.56
N ALA A 101 1.05 12.04 4.23
CA ALA A 101 0.28 10.99 3.56
C ALA A 101 0.77 9.58 3.90
N THR A 102 2.10 9.41 4.07
CA THR A 102 2.67 8.14 4.52
C THR A 102 2.26 7.81 5.95
N ILE A 103 2.28 8.79 6.86
CA ILE A 103 1.82 8.61 8.24
C ILE A 103 0.33 8.22 8.25
N ASP A 104 -0.49 8.93 7.51
CA ASP A 104 -1.95 8.71 7.44
C ASP A 104 -2.31 7.33 6.87
N MET A 105 -1.50 6.78 5.98
CA MET A 105 -1.69 5.44 5.43
C MET A 105 -1.63 4.33 6.50
N PHE A 106 -0.90 4.56 7.59
CA PHE A 106 -0.80 3.62 8.70
C PHE A 106 -1.89 3.80 9.77
N ASN A 107 -2.69 4.84 9.67
CA ASN A 107 -3.80 5.14 10.59
C ASN A 107 -5.14 4.57 10.08
N PRO A 108 -6.08 4.17 10.96
CA PRO A 108 -5.92 3.91 12.40
C PRO A 108 -5.20 2.59 12.66
N ARG A 109 -4.58 2.46 13.84
CA ARG A 109 -3.94 1.20 14.28
C ARG A 109 -4.61 0.72 15.55
N THR A 110 -4.87 -0.58 15.58
CA THR A 110 -5.51 -1.25 16.71
C THR A 110 -4.55 -2.24 17.35
N VAL A 111 -4.39 -2.13 18.66
CA VAL A 111 -3.59 -3.03 19.50
C VAL A 111 -4.51 -3.63 20.54
N SER A 112 -4.58 -4.96 20.62
CA SER A 112 -5.42 -5.68 21.58
C SER A 112 -4.58 -6.54 22.51
N SER A 113 -5.06 -6.74 23.75
CA SER A 113 -4.45 -7.67 24.70
C SER A 113 -4.71 -9.11 24.27
N GLU A 114 -3.64 -9.94 24.28
CA GLU A 114 -3.75 -11.37 23.99
C GLU A 114 -4.19 -12.19 25.22
N LYS A 115 -3.95 -11.68 26.43
CA LYS A 115 -4.21 -12.40 27.68
C LYS A 115 -5.69 -12.59 27.98
N ASP A 116 -6.51 -11.60 27.61
CA ASP A 116 -7.95 -11.56 27.93
C ASP A 116 -8.81 -11.70 26.66
N PHE A 117 -8.28 -12.45 25.68
CA PHE A 117 -8.99 -12.70 24.44
C PHE A 117 -10.08 -13.77 24.64
N ASN A 118 -11.33 -13.35 24.49
CA ASN A 118 -12.46 -14.29 24.49
C ASN A 118 -12.57 -14.97 23.13
N ALA A 119 -12.33 -16.28 23.08
CA ALA A 119 -12.34 -17.07 21.85
C ALA A 119 -13.74 -17.21 21.23
N ASP A 120 -14.78 -17.09 22.02
CA ASP A 120 -16.19 -17.26 21.57
C ASP A 120 -16.75 -15.99 20.93
N THR A 121 -16.45 -14.82 21.50
CA THR A 121 -16.87 -13.52 20.94
C THR A 121 -15.84 -12.98 19.92
N GLY A 122 -14.59 -13.43 19.97
CA GLY A 122 -13.50 -12.93 19.14
C GLY A 122 -12.97 -11.55 19.55
N GLU A 123 -13.32 -11.09 20.75
CA GLU A 123 -13.03 -9.78 21.29
C GLU A 123 -12.03 -9.84 22.45
N SER A 124 -11.24 -8.79 22.62
CA SER A 124 -10.31 -8.63 23.75
C SER A 124 -10.91 -7.70 24.78
N ALA A 125 -10.60 -7.94 26.07
CA ALA A 125 -11.07 -7.09 27.16
C ALA A 125 -10.51 -5.65 27.05
N LEU A 126 -9.28 -5.50 26.55
CA LEU A 126 -8.65 -4.20 26.33
C LEU A 126 -8.25 -4.05 24.87
N THR A 127 -8.75 -3.01 24.22
CA THR A 127 -8.38 -2.62 22.86
C THR A 127 -7.95 -1.15 22.84
N LEU A 128 -6.77 -0.90 22.28
CA LEU A 128 -6.22 0.44 22.13
C LEU A 128 -6.17 0.77 20.64
N ILE A 129 -6.83 1.87 20.27
CA ILE A 129 -6.82 2.41 18.90
C ILE A 129 -6.04 3.72 18.96
N TYR A 130 -5.04 3.88 18.09
CA TYR A 130 -4.27 5.11 18.04
C TYR A 130 -4.12 5.65 16.62
N ASN A 131 -4.00 6.98 16.53
CA ASN A 131 -3.79 7.74 15.32
C ASN A 131 -2.67 8.76 15.52
N ILE A 132 -1.71 8.79 14.61
CA ILE A 132 -0.65 9.80 14.59
C ILE A 132 -1.01 10.80 13.49
N LYS A 133 -1.14 12.09 13.85
CA LYS A 133 -1.64 13.15 12.96
C LYS A 133 -0.81 14.42 13.11
N ASN A 134 -1.07 15.42 12.25
CA ASN A 134 -0.59 16.79 12.38
C ASN A 134 0.95 16.90 12.47
N LEU A 135 1.65 16.38 11.46
CA LEU A 135 3.10 16.59 11.34
C LEU A 135 3.41 18.07 11.16
N LYS A 136 4.16 18.65 12.10
CA LYS A 136 4.58 20.06 12.07
C LYS A 136 6.09 20.17 12.01
N TYR A 137 6.57 21.11 11.18
CA TYR A 137 7.97 21.46 11.04
C TYR A 137 8.25 22.76 11.79
N TYR A 138 9.38 22.81 12.49
CA TYR A 138 9.85 24.02 13.19
C TYR A 138 11.11 24.54 12.52
N PRO A 139 11.38 25.86 12.60
CA PRO A 139 12.65 26.41 12.15
C PRO A 139 13.82 25.67 12.77
N PRO A 140 14.96 25.54 12.05
CA PRO A 140 16.17 24.91 12.61
C PRO A 140 16.67 25.69 13.81
N GLN A 141 16.84 25.02 14.94
CA GLN A 141 17.24 25.64 16.21
C GLN A 141 18.54 25.04 16.72
N LEU A 142 19.39 25.93 17.23
CA LEU A 142 20.61 25.57 17.93
C LEU A 142 20.43 25.84 19.42
N TYR A 143 20.78 24.89 20.24
CA TYR A 143 20.79 24.99 21.69
C TYR A 143 22.23 25.25 22.16
N GLU A 144 22.47 26.40 22.73
CA GLU A 144 23.78 26.76 23.28
C GLU A 144 23.95 26.22 24.70
N ASN A 145 25.19 26.04 25.14
CA ASN A 145 25.49 25.51 26.48
C ASN A 145 24.95 26.37 27.64
N ASN A 146 24.70 27.65 27.38
CA ASN A 146 24.07 28.57 28.34
C ASN A 146 22.55 28.48 28.41
N GLY A 147 21.94 27.52 27.70
CA GLY A 147 20.51 27.34 27.61
C GLY A 147 19.78 28.27 26.62
N ALA A 148 20.51 29.18 25.95
CA ALA A 148 19.91 30.01 24.92
C ALA A 148 19.60 29.21 23.65
N THR A 149 18.48 29.52 23.01
CA THR A 149 18.10 28.96 21.72
C THR A 149 18.22 30.03 20.65
N LYS A 150 18.86 29.71 19.54
CA LYS A 150 18.91 30.57 18.37
C LYS A 150 18.59 29.79 17.09
N ILE A 151 18.24 30.52 16.04
CA ILE A 151 18.04 29.93 14.72
C ILE A 151 19.42 29.47 14.20
N MET A 152 19.47 28.20 13.72
CA MET A 152 20.69 27.65 13.13
C MET A 152 20.80 28.09 11.67
N MET A 153 21.95 28.72 11.33
CA MET A 153 22.28 29.03 9.94
C MET A 153 23.07 27.89 9.30
N PRO A 154 22.94 27.65 7.99
CA PRO A 154 23.69 26.59 7.32
C PRO A 154 25.21 26.71 7.46
N GLN A 155 25.76 27.92 7.37
CA GLN A 155 27.18 28.15 7.55
C GLN A 155 27.64 27.76 8.96
N GLU A 156 26.84 28.04 9.98
CA GLU A 156 27.15 27.64 11.34
C GLU A 156 27.13 26.11 11.51
N ALA A 157 26.19 25.43 10.84
CA ALA A 157 26.13 23.97 10.84
C ALA A 157 27.40 23.36 10.21
N ARG A 158 27.95 23.96 9.13
CA ARG A 158 29.23 23.53 8.53
C ARG A 158 30.41 23.73 9.47
N LEU A 159 30.53 24.91 10.05
CA LEU A 159 31.69 25.26 10.90
C LEU A 159 31.72 24.47 12.21
N ARG A 160 30.55 24.18 12.79
CA ARG A 160 30.42 23.49 14.08
C ARG A 160 30.15 22.00 13.96
N ASN A 161 30.20 21.44 12.76
CA ASN A 161 29.93 20.02 12.47
C ASN A 161 28.55 19.56 12.95
N PHE A 162 27.54 20.41 12.82
CA PHE A 162 26.14 20.04 13.11
C PHE A 162 25.40 19.56 11.86
N THR A 163 24.28 18.87 12.09
CA THR A 163 23.33 18.57 11.03
C THR A 163 22.33 19.71 10.94
N TYR A 164 22.18 20.29 9.75
CA TYR A 164 21.19 21.32 9.49
C TYR A 164 19.80 20.65 9.34
N ALA A 165 19.01 20.66 10.40
CA ALA A 165 17.76 19.92 10.49
C ALA A 165 16.64 20.75 11.14
N SER A 166 15.41 20.42 10.75
CA SER A 166 14.17 20.93 11.33
C SER A 166 13.64 19.94 12.35
N LYS A 167 13.36 20.38 13.56
CA LYS A 167 12.63 19.59 14.54
C LYS A 167 11.19 19.37 14.04
N THR A 168 10.71 18.14 14.10
CA THR A 168 9.33 17.83 13.77
C THR A 168 8.56 17.32 14.98
N THR A 169 7.27 17.60 15.03
CA THR A 169 6.35 17.10 16.06
C THR A 169 5.11 16.51 15.42
N VAL A 170 4.48 15.57 16.13
CA VAL A 170 3.22 14.94 15.75
C VAL A 170 2.25 14.95 16.93
N ASP A 171 0.97 14.89 16.65
CA ASP A 171 -0.08 14.73 17.65
C ASP A 171 -0.52 13.27 17.69
N LEU A 172 -0.61 12.68 18.87
CA LEU A 172 -1.04 11.30 19.08
C LEU A 172 -2.44 11.28 19.70
N HIS A 173 -3.40 10.76 18.96
CA HIS A 173 -4.75 10.50 19.42
C HIS A 173 -4.87 9.04 19.82
N ILE A 174 -5.34 8.77 21.03
CA ILE A 174 -5.48 7.43 21.58
C ILE A 174 -6.90 7.26 22.06
N GLN A 175 -7.53 6.16 21.65
CA GLN A 175 -8.81 5.71 22.13
C GLN A 175 -8.62 4.35 22.80
N ILE A 176 -8.93 4.28 24.09
CA ILE A 176 -8.84 3.07 24.89
C ILE A 176 -10.25 2.55 25.10
N GLN A 177 -10.48 1.33 24.68
CA GLN A 177 -11.73 0.60 24.83
C GLN A 177 -11.52 -0.53 25.82
N VAL A 178 -12.20 -0.47 26.96
CA VAL A 178 -12.18 -1.50 28.01
C VAL A 178 -13.57 -2.10 28.11
N ARG A 179 -13.64 -3.42 28.02
CA ARG A 179 -14.88 -4.16 28.23
C ARG A 179 -14.89 -4.76 29.62
N SER A 180 -15.89 -4.42 30.41
CA SER A 180 -16.08 -5.01 31.74
C SER A 180 -16.41 -6.50 31.60
N SER A 181 -15.72 -7.34 32.37
CA SER A 181 -15.98 -8.78 32.40
C SER A 181 -17.33 -9.15 33.04
N GLU A 182 -17.89 -8.27 33.89
CA GLU A 182 -19.13 -8.54 34.64
C GLU A 182 -20.38 -8.04 33.91
N THR A 183 -20.34 -6.79 33.39
CA THR A 183 -21.52 -6.16 32.76
C THR A 183 -21.49 -6.20 31.23
N ASN A 184 -20.38 -6.60 30.64
CA ASN A 184 -20.13 -6.60 29.19
C ASN A 184 -20.26 -5.20 28.54
N GLU A 185 -20.28 -4.13 29.37
CA GLU A 185 -20.33 -2.76 28.90
C GLU A 185 -18.99 -2.28 28.37
N LEU A 186 -19.03 -1.52 27.28
CA LEU A 186 -17.85 -0.95 26.64
C LEU A 186 -17.60 0.46 27.21
N GLN A 187 -16.53 0.61 27.97
CA GLN A 187 -16.04 1.92 28.40
C GLN A 187 -15.01 2.43 27.39
N VAL A 188 -15.24 3.62 26.86
CA VAL A 188 -14.36 4.28 25.90
C VAL A 188 -13.76 5.52 26.53
N SER A 189 -12.44 5.59 26.59
CA SER A 189 -11.67 6.75 27.03
C SER A 189 -10.83 7.29 25.88
N GLU A 190 -10.92 8.58 25.61
CA GLU A 190 -10.15 9.23 24.55
C GLU A 190 -9.14 10.20 25.17
N MET A 191 -7.93 10.19 24.61
CA MET A 191 -6.83 11.05 25.02
C MET A 191 -6.11 11.60 23.81
N MET A 192 -5.73 12.87 23.86
CA MET A 192 -4.88 13.52 22.86
C MET A 192 -3.59 14.01 23.53
N ILE A 193 -2.45 13.60 23.00
CA ILE A 193 -1.14 14.08 23.42
C ILE A 193 -0.57 14.93 22.28
N PRO A 194 -0.57 16.27 22.39
CA PRO A 194 -0.10 17.15 21.33
C PRO A 194 1.42 17.30 21.34
N ALA A 195 1.97 17.65 20.18
CA ALA A 195 3.34 18.12 19.97
C ALA A 195 4.44 17.17 20.50
N ILE A 196 4.24 15.85 20.35
CA ILE A 196 5.30 14.88 20.67
C ILE A 196 6.45 15.06 19.68
N LYS A 197 7.71 15.16 20.19
CA LYS A 197 8.88 15.19 19.32
C LYS A 197 8.91 13.92 18.48
N PHE A 198 9.00 14.12 17.15
CA PHE A 198 9.08 13.02 16.20
C PHE A 198 10.54 12.81 15.77
N ILE A 199 11.01 13.50 14.75
CA ILE A 199 12.38 13.40 14.25
C ILE A 199 12.99 14.78 13.99
N ASP A 200 14.30 14.84 13.98
CA ASP A 200 15.03 16.00 13.44
C ASP A 200 15.29 15.74 11.95
N MET A 201 14.45 16.35 11.08
CA MET A 201 14.48 16.13 9.63
C MET A 201 15.52 17.01 8.96
N PRO A 202 16.53 16.46 8.24
CA PRO A 202 17.50 17.25 7.49
C PRO A 202 16.82 18.19 6.49
N ILE A 203 17.29 19.43 6.43
CA ILE A 203 16.77 20.46 5.53
C ILE A 203 17.65 20.54 4.30
N MET A 204 17.05 20.45 3.12
CA MET A 204 17.73 20.75 1.86
C MET A 204 17.87 22.27 1.72
N LEU A 205 19.07 22.75 1.38
CA LEU A 205 19.31 24.16 1.16
C LEU A 205 18.44 24.68 0.02
N LYS A 206 17.85 25.86 0.24
CA LYS A 206 16.90 26.54 -0.64
C LYS A 206 15.56 25.80 -0.88
N SER A 207 15.25 24.77 -0.08
CA SER A 207 13.90 24.23 0.00
C SER A 207 12.97 25.16 0.79
N SER A 208 11.66 24.87 0.79
CA SER A 208 10.63 25.66 1.51
C SER A 208 10.91 25.78 3.01
N ASN A 209 11.50 24.76 3.62
CA ASN A 209 11.84 24.73 5.06
C ASN A 209 13.20 25.37 5.37
N CYS A 210 13.93 25.80 4.36
CA CYS A 210 15.25 26.42 4.54
C CYS A 210 15.11 27.88 4.96
N ILE A 211 15.82 28.26 6.01
CA ILE A 211 15.84 29.64 6.52
C ILE A 211 16.25 30.65 5.45
N ILE A 212 17.21 30.30 4.60
CA ILE A 212 17.71 31.20 3.54
C ILE A 212 16.57 31.54 2.57
N GLN A 213 15.72 30.59 2.25
CA GLN A 213 14.58 30.81 1.36
C GLN A 213 13.49 31.65 2.01
N GLN A 214 13.25 31.46 3.30
CA GLN A 214 12.24 32.23 4.05
C GLN A 214 12.63 33.71 4.22
N TYR A 215 13.92 34.01 4.35
CA TYR A 215 14.47 35.38 4.56
C TYR A 215 15.14 35.99 3.33
N ASN A 216 14.82 35.53 2.13
CA ASN A 216 15.54 35.74 0.88
C ASN A 216 15.83 37.21 0.53
N ASN A 217 15.12 38.20 1.04
CA ASN A 217 15.30 39.62 0.68
C ASN A 217 15.97 40.48 1.75
N GLN A 218 15.99 40.04 3.02
CA GLN A 218 16.46 40.89 4.11
C GLN A 218 17.88 40.57 4.65
N ILE A 219 18.37 39.34 4.43
CA ILE A 219 19.56 38.83 5.15
C ILE A 219 20.71 38.42 4.22
N LYS A 220 20.66 38.77 2.94
CA LYS A 220 21.66 38.32 1.94
C LYS A 220 23.15 38.57 2.34
N ASN A 221 23.40 39.57 3.12
CA ASN A 221 24.79 39.96 3.49
C ASN A 221 25.22 39.51 4.88
N SER A 222 24.31 39.04 5.75
CA SER A 222 24.63 38.69 7.14
C SER A 222 24.65 37.18 7.42
N THR A 223 24.24 36.35 6.45
CA THR A 223 24.12 34.88 6.63
C THR A 223 25.45 34.14 6.47
N GLY A 224 26.46 34.77 5.91
CA GLY A 224 27.74 34.12 5.54
C GLY A 224 27.63 33.15 4.36
N GLU A 225 26.45 33.06 3.71
CA GLU A 225 26.22 32.17 2.59
C GLU A 225 26.55 32.82 1.26
N CYS A 226 27.07 32.04 0.31
CA CYS A 226 27.38 32.53 -1.03
C CYS A 226 26.06 32.86 -1.79
N PRO A 227 25.89 34.08 -2.31
CA PRO A 227 24.71 34.45 -3.09
C PRO A 227 24.53 33.63 -4.37
N LYS A 228 25.64 33.07 -4.90
CA LYS A 228 25.66 32.25 -6.11
C LYS A 228 25.47 30.75 -5.84
N ASP A 229 25.28 30.34 -4.59
CA ASP A 229 25.00 28.95 -4.27
C ASP A 229 23.62 28.54 -4.85
N CYS A 230 23.57 27.43 -5.58
CA CYS A 230 22.34 26.90 -6.19
C CYS A 230 21.45 26.17 -5.17
N GLY A 231 21.97 25.72 -4.03
CA GLY A 231 21.25 24.86 -3.08
C GLY A 231 21.06 23.43 -3.60
N GLY A 232 20.04 22.73 -3.11
CA GLY A 232 19.72 21.37 -3.54
C GLY A 232 20.55 20.26 -2.89
N TYR A 233 21.19 20.54 -1.76
CA TYR A 233 21.98 19.59 -0.98
C TYR A 233 21.70 19.73 0.53
N PHE A 234 22.19 18.78 1.32
CA PHE A 234 22.06 18.72 2.77
C PHE A 234 23.39 18.99 3.47
N ILE A 235 23.34 19.45 4.71
CA ILE A 235 24.49 19.54 5.60
C ILE A 235 24.29 18.54 6.73
N ILE A 236 25.09 17.48 6.73
CA ILE A 236 25.02 16.39 7.72
C ILE A 236 26.36 16.33 8.44
N LYS A 237 26.33 16.60 9.76
CA LYS A 237 27.54 16.65 10.59
C LYS A 237 28.65 17.54 9.98
N GLY A 238 28.28 18.71 9.47
CA GLY A 238 29.15 19.67 8.84
C GLY A 238 29.54 19.37 7.39
N SER A 239 29.28 18.18 6.88
CA SER A 239 29.61 17.80 5.51
C SER A 239 28.41 18.02 4.58
N GLU A 240 28.68 18.57 3.40
CA GLU A 240 27.67 18.73 2.35
C GLU A 240 27.43 17.40 1.66
N LYS A 241 26.16 17.00 1.57
CA LYS A 241 25.71 15.74 0.99
C LYS A 241 24.59 16.00 0.00
N THR A 242 24.63 15.32 -1.13
CA THR A 242 23.54 15.33 -2.11
C THR A 242 23.02 13.93 -2.35
N VAL A 243 21.74 13.83 -2.73
CA VAL A 243 21.12 12.57 -3.12
C VAL A 243 21.12 12.51 -4.64
N LEU A 244 21.79 11.50 -5.19
CA LEU A 244 21.82 11.28 -6.63
C LEU A 244 20.49 10.76 -7.13
N GLY A 245 19.99 11.31 -8.24
CA GLY A 245 18.82 10.79 -8.93
C GLY A 245 19.05 9.35 -9.38
N GLN A 246 18.01 8.52 -9.25
CA GLN A 246 18.04 7.11 -9.65
C GLN A 246 17.14 6.90 -10.85
N GLU A 247 17.67 6.24 -11.87
CA GLU A 247 16.90 5.84 -13.05
C GLU A 247 16.13 4.55 -12.79
N ARG A 248 14.86 4.51 -13.15
CA ARG A 248 14.01 3.33 -13.04
C ARG A 248 13.08 3.20 -14.24
N ALA A 249 12.55 2.00 -14.47
CA ALA A 249 11.51 1.77 -15.46
C ALA A 249 10.21 2.50 -15.05
N ALA A 250 9.48 3.03 -16.03
CA ALA A 250 8.18 3.68 -15.79
C ALA A 250 7.17 2.68 -15.21
N GLU A 251 6.41 3.14 -14.22
CA GLU A 251 5.34 2.38 -13.58
C GLU A 251 4.01 2.53 -14.33
N ASN A 252 3.03 1.68 -13.98
CA ASN A 252 1.69 1.69 -14.55
C ASN A 252 1.67 1.54 -16.09
N ARG A 253 2.64 0.80 -16.64
CA ARG A 253 2.75 0.50 -18.06
C ARG A 253 2.95 -0.99 -18.27
N ILE A 254 2.36 -1.53 -19.33
CA ILE A 254 2.54 -2.91 -19.76
C ILE A 254 3.81 -2.98 -20.61
N TYR A 255 4.71 -3.88 -20.26
CA TYR A 255 5.89 -4.20 -21.04
C TYR A 255 5.85 -5.66 -21.46
N VAL A 256 6.12 -5.94 -22.73
CA VAL A 256 6.14 -7.31 -23.27
C VAL A 256 7.51 -7.64 -23.82
N PHE A 257 8.03 -8.80 -23.41
CA PHE A 257 9.35 -9.26 -23.78
C PHE A 257 9.32 -10.73 -24.19
N PRO A 258 10.30 -11.18 -25.00
CA PRO A 258 10.53 -12.61 -25.23
C PRO A 258 10.94 -13.31 -23.94
N GLY A 259 10.66 -14.60 -23.85
CA GLY A 259 10.90 -15.40 -22.64
C GLY A 259 12.36 -15.36 -22.21
N LYS A 260 12.56 -15.19 -20.91
CA LYS A 260 13.89 -15.22 -20.28
C LYS A 260 14.47 -16.63 -20.42
N ASN A 261 15.53 -16.86 -21.14
CA ASN A 261 16.44 -18.02 -21.13
C ASN A 261 15.99 -19.31 -20.40
N THR A 262 14.72 -19.43 -20.07
CA THR A 262 14.09 -20.59 -19.47
C THR A 262 13.24 -21.28 -20.52
N PRO A 263 13.46 -22.57 -20.78
CA PRO A 263 12.72 -23.32 -21.80
C PRO A 263 11.23 -23.50 -21.46
N LYS A 264 10.74 -22.80 -20.46
CA LYS A 264 9.36 -22.94 -19.94
C LYS A 264 8.41 -21.87 -20.49
N TRP A 265 8.92 -20.67 -20.81
CA TRP A 265 8.11 -19.51 -21.16
C TRP A 265 8.62 -18.88 -22.46
N ASP A 266 7.75 -18.72 -23.45
CA ASP A 266 8.08 -18.08 -24.72
C ASP A 266 7.99 -16.57 -24.65
N TRP A 267 6.94 -16.08 -24.00
CA TRP A 267 6.66 -14.66 -23.87
C TRP A 267 6.26 -14.30 -22.43
N PHE A 268 6.57 -13.09 -22.02
CA PHE A 268 6.05 -12.57 -20.76
C PHE A 268 5.75 -11.07 -20.85
N ALA A 269 4.66 -10.69 -20.20
CA ALA A 269 4.32 -9.30 -19.95
C ALA A 269 4.53 -8.99 -18.46
N GLU A 270 5.11 -7.83 -18.16
CA GLU A 270 5.27 -7.34 -16.80
C GLU A 270 4.53 -6.02 -16.62
N PHE A 271 3.96 -5.84 -15.45
CA PHE A 271 3.27 -4.63 -15.05
C PHE A 271 3.61 -4.28 -13.60
N LYS A 272 4.15 -3.08 -13.37
CA LYS A 272 4.43 -2.55 -12.04
C LYS A 272 3.32 -1.56 -11.67
N SER A 273 2.41 -2.00 -10.82
CA SER A 273 1.27 -1.20 -10.36
C SER A 273 1.62 -0.36 -9.14
N VAL A 274 1.44 0.95 -9.26
CA VAL A 274 1.62 1.92 -8.17
C VAL A 274 0.43 2.87 -8.18
N PRO A 275 -0.34 2.96 -7.10
CA PRO A 275 -1.42 3.93 -7.00
C PRO A 275 -0.87 5.33 -6.71
N ASP A 276 -1.41 6.35 -7.37
CA ASP A 276 -0.98 7.74 -7.19
C ASP A 276 -1.32 8.29 -5.79
N SER A 277 -2.44 7.82 -5.22
CA SER A 277 -2.96 8.31 -3.93
C SER A 277 -2.37 7.63 -2.70
N LYS A 278 -1.58 6.57 -2.87
CA LYS A 278 -1.05 5.77 -1.75
C LYS A 278 0.45 5.56 -1.91
N CYS A 279 1.21 5.90 -0.88
CA CYS A 279 2.65 5.66 -0.83
C CYS A 279 2.96 4.19 -0.54
N ILE A 280 2.58 3.28 -1.44
CA ILE A 280 2.87 1.83 -1.32
C ILE A 280 3.99 1.42 -2.27
N SER A 281 4.71 0.35 -1.91
CA SER A 281 5.70 -0.23 -2.82
C SER A 281 5.05 -0.74 -4.11
N PRO A 282 5.72 -0.61 -5.26
CA PRO A 282 5.25 -1.17 -6.52
C PRO A 282 4.86 -2.64 -6.37
N LYS A 283 3.72 -3.02 -6.97
CA LYS A 283 3.26 -4.41 -7.06
C LYS A 283 3.51 -4.91 -8.46
N GLN A 284 4.41 -5.88 -8.59
CA GLN A 284 4.73 -6.48 -9.88
C GLN A 284 3.79 -7.63 -10.15
N ILE A 285 3.15 -7.57 -11.31
CA ILE A 285 2.28 -8.62 -11.85
C ILE A 285 2.91 -9.05 -13.16
N GLU A 286 3.03 -10.35 -13.34
CA GLU A 286 3.60 -10.94 -14.56
C GLU A 286 2.55 -11.81 -15.23
N MET A 287 2.46 -11.74 -16.54
CA MET A 287 1.67 -12.64 -17.37
C MET A 287 2.59 -13.40 -18.32
N LEU A 288 2.44 -14.70 -18.40
CA LEU A 288 3.39 -15.61 -19.01
C LEU A 288 2.70 -16.48 -20.04
N VAL A 289 3.32 -16.71 -21.19
CA VAL A 289 2.89 -17.67 -22.21
C VAL A 289 3.79 -18.89 -22.11
N SER A 290 3.20 -20.07 -21.98
CA SER A 290 3.92 -21.34 -21.88
C SER A 290 4.57 -21.73 -23.21
N SER A 291 5.83 -22.18 -23.18
CA SER A 291 6.49 -22.77 -24.36
C SER A 291 5.97 -24.18 -24.68
N LYS A 292 5.45 -24.89 -23.66
CA LYS A 292 4.82 -26.19 -23.91
C LYS A 292 3.39 -25.96 -24.36
N THR A 293 3.09 -26.49 -25.53
CA THR A 293 1.73 -26.53 -26.06
C THR A 293 0.95 -27.66 -25.41
N ASN A 294 -0.33 -27.39 -25.08
CA ASN A 294 -1.30 -28.46 -24.92
C ASN A 294 -1.92 -28.81 -26.29
N ILE A 295 -2.97 -29.61 -26.34
CA ILE A 295 -3.63 -30.02 -27.59
C ILE A 295 -4.11 -28.81 -28.42
N TYR A 296 -4.42 -27.70 -27.77
CA TYR A 296 -5.00 -26.49 -28.37
C TYR A 296 -3.99 -25.32 -28.51
N GLY A 297 -2.74 -25.47 -28.07
CA GLY A 297 -1.71 -24.43 -28.17
C GLY A 297 -1.10 -24.01 -26.84
N HIS A 298 -0.72 -22.73 -26.72
CA HIS A 298 0.01 -22.19 -25.59
C HIS A 298 -0.93 -21.64 -24.49
N GLY A 299 -0.75 -22.10 -23.26
CA GLY A 299 -1.50 -21.59 -22.10
C GLY A 299 -0.96 -20.26 -21.60
N ILE A 300 -1.84 -19.38 -21.09
CA ILE A 300 -1.50 -18.09 -20.48
C ILE A 300 -1.69 -18.17 -18.98
N TYR A 301 -0.68 -17.75 -18.24
CA TYR A 301 -0.61 -17.82 -16.79
C TYR A 301 -0.26 -16.47 -16.17
N ILE A 302 -0.71 -16.24 -14.93
CA ILE A 302 -0.48 -14.99 -14.21
C ILE A 302 0.20 -15.26 -12.88
N VAL A 303 1.12 -14.38 -12.53
CA VAL A 303 1.80 -14.35 -11.22
C VAL A 303 1.38 -13.07 -10.49
N ILE A 304 0.87 -13.24 -9.28
CA ILE A 304 0.46 -12.15 -8.39
C ILE A 304 1.31 -12.23 -7.12
N PRO A 305 1.65 -11.09 -6.47
CA PRO A 305 2.34 -11.08 -5.20
C PRO A 305 1.62 -11.91 -4.11
N ARG A 306 2.35 -12.39 -3.11
CA ARG A 306 1.87 -13.22 -1.99
C ARG A 306 1.36 -14.62 -2.36
N MET A 307 1.60 -15.07 -3.58
CA MET A 307 1.41 -16.48 -3.94
C MET A 307 2.58 -17.34 -3.47
N LYS A 308 2.39 -18.65 -3.39
CA LYS A 308 3.47 -19.60 -3.14
C LYS A 308 4.50 -19.55 -4.27
N GLN A 309 5.75 -19.81 -3.97
CA GLN A 309 6.80 -19.87 -5.00
C GLN A 309 6.44 -20.88 -6.08
N LYS A 310 6.72 -20.53 -7.33
CA LYS A 310 6.49 -21.37 -8.53
C LYS A 310 5.03 -21.78 -8.77
N THR A 311 4.07 -20.98 -8.28
CA THR A 311 2.65 -21.16 -8.62
C THR A 311 2.23 -20.13 -9.65
N TYR A 312 1.45 -20.57 -10.61
CA TYR A 312 0.98 -19.81 -11.75
C TYR A 312 -0.53 -19.98 -11.84
N ILE A 313 -1.27 -18.88 -11.97
CA ILE A 313 -2.74 -18.91 -12.06
C ILE A 313 -3.10 -18.84 -13.53
N GLU A 314 -3.97 -19.72 -13.98
CA GLU A 314 -4.49 -19.72 -15.34
C GLU A 314 -5.35 -18.47 -15.57
N LEU A 315 -5.24 -17.84 -16.74
CA LEU A 315 -5.88 -16.57 -17.06
C LEU A 315 -7.40 -16.62 -16.86
N PHE A 316 -8.08 -17.61 -17.43
CA PHE A 316 -9.54 -17.76 -17.33
C PHE A 316 -9.99 -18.09 -15.89
N VAL A 317 -9.20 -18.85 -15.13
CA VAL A 317 -9.49 -19.12 -13.71
C VAL A 317 -9.48 -17.82 -12.90
N LEU A 318 -8.55 -16.91 -13.18
CA LEU A 318 -8.51 -15.62 -12.50
C LEU A 318 -9.73 -14.76 -12.86
N PHE A 319 -10.12 -14.65 -14.12
CA PHE A 319 -11.32 -13.92 -14.54
C PHE A 319 -12.58 -14.47 -13.85
N ARG A 320 -12.75 -15.80 -13.82
CA ARG A 320 -13.89 -16.45 -13.16
C ARG A 320 -13.90 -16.19 -11.65
N ALA A 321 -12.75 -16.25 -11.00
CA ALA A 321 -12.64 -15.91 -9.57
C ALA A 321 -13.00 -14.44 -9.27
N LEU A 322 -12.74 -13.54 -10.21
CA LEU A 322 -13.12 -12.14 -10.15
C LEU A 322 -14.60 -11.87 -10.52
N GLY A 323 -15.34 -12.89 -10.93
CA GLY A 323 -16.79 -12.81 -11.18
C GLY A 323 -17.21 -12.82 -12.64
N VAL A 324 -16.29 -12.90 -13.62
CA VAL A 324 -16.61 -13.04 -15.03
C VAL A 324 -16.64 -14.53 -15.38
N ILE A 325 -17.83 -15.13 -15.41
CA ILE A 325 -18.02 -16.60 -15.55
C ILE A 325 -18.01 -17.04 -17.02
N SER A 326 -18.61 -16.26 -17.90
CA SER A 326 -18.78 -16.61 -19.31
C SER A 326 -17.48 -16.46 -20.09
N ASP A 327 -17.09 -17.50 -20.83
CA ASP A 327 -15.90 -17.47 -21.69
C ASP A 327 -16.01 -16.41 -22.79
N LYS A 328 -17.22 -16.22 -23.34
CA LYS A 328 -17.50 -15.15 -24.29
C LYS A 328 -17.18 -13.77 -23.71
N ALA A 329 -17.68 -13.50 -22.49
CA ALA A 329 -17.42 -12.21 -21.82
C ALA A 329 -15.92 -12.02 -21.50
N ILE A 330 -15.20 -13.10 -21.12
CA ILE A 330 -13.75 -13.04 -20.90
C ILE A 330 -13.04 -12.72 -22.22
N CYS A 331 -13.41 -13.37 -23.32
CA CYS A 331 -12.86 -13.06 -24.64
C CYS A 331 -13.15 -11.61 -25.06
N GLU A 332 -14.32 -11.07 -24.79
CA GLU A 332 -14.65 -9.66 -25.07
C GLU A 332 -13.72 -8.70 -24.32
N TYR A 333 -13.40 -8.99 -23.04
CA TYR A 333 -12.40 -8.21 -22.28
C TYR A 333 -10.98 -8.28 -22.86
N ILE A 334 -10.63 -9.37 -23.55
CA ILE A 334 -9.30 -9.56 -24.13
C ILE A 334 -9.22 -9.04 -25.57
N LEU A 335 -10.24 -9.27 -26.37
CA LEU A 335 -10.26 -8.86 -27.79
C LEU A 335 -10.26 -7.34 -27.96
N LEU A 336 -10.96 -6.63 -27.08
CA LEU A 336 -11.11 -5.16 -27.14
C LEU A 336 -11.50 -4.70 -28.57
N ASN A 337 -10.72 -3.78 -29.17
CA ASN A 337 -10.97 -3.19 -30.49
C ASN A 337 -10.14 -3.84 -31.61
N VAL A 338 -9.84 -5.13 -31.51
CA VAL A 338 -9.11 -5.84 -32.57
C VAL A 338 -10.02 -6.03 -33.79
N GLU A 339 -9.47 -5.82 -35.00
CA GLU A 339 -10.17 -6.02 -36.26
C GLU A 339 -10.75 -7.44 -36.37
N GLU A 340 -11.97 -7.59 -36.90
CA GLU A 340 -12.66 -8.89 -36.99
C GLU A 340 -11.81 -9.99 -37.67
N LYS A 341 -11.02 -9.65 -38.68
CA LYS A 341 -10.15 -10.59 -39.37
C LYS A 341 -9.07 -11.19 -38.47
N LYS A 342 -8.58 -10.42 -37.51
CA LYS A 342 -7.53 -10.80 -36.55
C LYS A 342 -8.10 -11.46 -35.29
N GLN A 343 -9.39 -11.24 -34.99
CA GLN A 343 -10.03 -11.84 -33.81
C GLN A 343 -9.98 -13.36 -33.84
N ALA A 344 -10.15 -13.98 -34.99
CA ALA A 344 -10.12 -15.43 -35.13
C ALA A 344 -8.77 -16.06 -34.72
N GLU A 345 -7.66 -15.38 -35.03
CA GLU A 345 -6.32 -15.84 -34.62
C GLU A 345 -6.11 -15.70 -33.12
N MET A 346 -6.56 -14.59 -32.53
CA MET A 346 -6.50 -14.40 -31.07
C MET A 346 -7.36 -15.42 -30.33
N LEU A 347 -8.56 -15.73 -30.83
CA LEU A 347 -9.43 -16.74 -30.24
C LEU A 347 -8.79 -18.12 -30.26
N ARG A 348 -8.15 -18.52 -31.38
CA ARG A 348 -7.38 -19.78 -31.45
C ARG A 348 -6.24 -19.81 -30.42
N PHE A 349 -5.57 -18.67 -30.19
CA PHE A 349 -4.53 -18.60 -29.18
C PHE A 349 -5.07 -18.78 -27.76
N LEU A 350 -6.31 -18.35 -27.50
CA LEU A 350 -6.98 -18.46 -26.20
C LEU A 350 -7.56 -19.85 -25.91
N GLU A 351 -7.78 -20.71 -26.92
CA GLU A 351 -8.38 -22.04 -26.75
C GLU A 351 -7.66 -22.89 -25.70
N ALA A 352 -6.32 -22.86 -25.69
CA ALA A 352 -5.51 -23.57 -24.71
C ALA A 352 -5.77 -23.11 -23.26
N SER A 353 -5.94 -21.80 -23.06
CA SER A 353 -6.20 -21.22 -21.74
C SER A 353 -7.64 -21.47 -21.27
N MET A 354 -8.60 -21.56 -22.18
CA MET A 354 -9.97 -21.97 -21.89
C MET A 354 -10.03 -23.44 -21.43
N ASP A 355 -9.37 -24.35 -22.16
CA ASP A 355 -9.30 -25.77 -21.81
C ASP A 355 -8.65 -25.99 -20.44
N ASP A 356 -7.52 -25.33 -20.18
CA ASP A 356 -6.84 -25.41 -18.89
C ASP A 356 -7.74 -24.97 -17.72
N ALA A 357 -8.55 -23.93 -17.90
CA ALA A 357 -9.46 -23.45 -16.86
C ALA A 357 -10.65 -24.38 -16.63
N ASN A 358 -11.12 -25.08 -17.67
CA ASN A 358 -12.28 -25.98 -17.57
C ASN A 358 -11.98 -27.22 -16.72
N LYS A 359 -10.69 -27.60 -16.57
CA LYS A 359 -10.27 -28.72 -15.69
C LYS A 359 -10.63 -28.53 -14.22
N TYR A 360 -10.82 -27.29 -13.77
CA TYR A 360 -11.08 -26.97 -12.36
C TYR A 360 -12.55 -26.69 -12.04
N ILE A 361 -13.44 -26.69 -13.03
CA ILE A 361 -14.85 -26.36 -12.86
C ILE A 361 -15.68 -27.64 -12.90
N LYS A 362 -16.58 -27.76 -11.94
CA LYS A 362 -17.50 -28.88 -11.86
C LYS A 362 -18.85 -28.58 -12.50
N THR A 363 -19.40 -27.40 -12.22
CA THR A 363 -20.69 -26.94 -12.74
C THR A 363 -20.62 -25.44 -13.04
N ALA A 364 -21.42 -24.97 -13.99
CA ALA A 364 -21.47 -23.56 -14.36
C ALA A 364 -21.85 -22.65 -13.17
N GLU A 365 -22.77 -23.10 -12.32
CA GLU A 365 -23.22 -22.33 -11.15
C GLU A 365 -22.14 -22.19 -10.06
N SER A 366 -21.25 -23.18 -9.93
CA SER A 366 -20.18 -23.17 -8.93
C SER A 366 -18.85 -22.62 -9.47
N ALA A 367 -18.80 -22.20 -10.75
CA ALA A 367 -17.57 -21.84 -11.46
C ALA A 367 -16.72 -20.79 -10.72
N GLN A 368 -17.35 -19.74 -10.20
CA GLN A 368 -16.64 -18.71 -9.43
C GLN A 368 -16.06 -19.26 -8.12
N GLU A 369 -16.85 -20.05 -7.38
CA GLU A 369 -16.37 -20.62 -6.12
C GLU A 369 -15.28 -21.67 -6.33
N ASP A 370 -15.37 -22.49 -7.37
CA ASP A 370 -14.37 -23.50 -7.65
C ASP A 370 -13.06 -22.87 -8.14
N ALA A 371 -13.12 -21.83 -8.97
CA ALA A 371 -11.98 -21.01 -9.33
C ALA A 371 -11.32 -20.37 -8.10
N LEU A 372 -12.13 -19.78 -7.20
CA LEU A 372 -11.63 -19.20 -5.96
C LEU A 372 -10.98 -20.26 -5.04
N LYS A 373 -11.59 -21.43 -4.90
CA LYS A 373 -11.03 -22.57 -4.13
C LYS A 373 -9.69 -23.01 -4.70
N HIS A 374 -9.58 -23.09 -6.02
CA HIS A 374 -8.31 -23.43 -6.70
C HIS A 374 -7.23 -22.41 -6.37
N ILE A 375 -7.48 -21.10 -6.56
CA ILE A 375 -6.53 -20.04 -6.22
C ILE A 375 -6.17 -20.04 -4.73
N MET A 376 -7.12 -20.30 -3.83
CA MET A 376 -6.83 -20.44 -2.40
C MET A 376 -5.77 -21.51 -2.10
N THR A 377 -5.61 -22.55 -2.92
CA THR A 377 -4.53 -23.54 -2.72
C THR A 377 -3.15 -22.98 -3.02
N MET A 378 -3.08 -21.99 -3.90
CA MET A 378 -1.86 -21.34 -4.38
C MET A 378 -1.36 -20.20 -3.48
N VAL A 379 -2.22 -19.66 -2.62
CA VAL A 379 -1.88 -18.53 -1.74
C VAL A 379 -0.91 -18.95 -0.63
N ALA A 380 0.12 -18.12 -0.39
CA ALA A 380 1.06 -18.27 0.72
C ALA A 380 0.43 -17.82 2.04
N PHE A 381 -0.38 -18.68 2.61
CA PHE A 381 -1.05 -18.45 3.90
C PHE A 381 -0.38 -19.28 4.98
N ASN A 382 0.36 -18.63 5.89
CA ASN A 382 1.02 -19.30 7.00
C ASN A 382 0.01 -19.49 8.16
N ASN A 383 -0.41 -20.72 8.38
CA ASN A 383 -1.12 -21.08 9.59
C ASN A 383 -0.10 -21.18 10.74
N TYR A 384 -0.03 -20.17 11.59
CA TYR A 384 0.74 -20.23 12.85
C TYR A 384 0.19 -21.29 13.85
N THR A 385 -0.92 -21.95 13.51
CA THR A 385 -1.66 -22.84 14.42
C THR A 385 -1.20 -24.29 14.43
N ASN A 386 -0.27 -24.70 13.54
CA ASN A 386 0.17 -26.11 13.52
C ASN A 386 1.11 -26.47 14.68
N THR A 387 1.80 -25.50 15.29
CA THR A 387 2.69 -25.74 16.44
C THR A 387 1.94 -25.88 17.76
N THR A 388 0.87 -25.12 17.97
CA THR A 388 0.09 -25.16 19.22
C THR A 388 -0.81 -26.42 19.33
N ALA A 389 -1.36 -26.90 18.21
CA ALA A 389 -2.18 -28.11 18.24
C ALA A 389 -1.36 -29.37 18.50
N THR A 390 -0.13 -29.46 17.97
CA THR A 390 0.81 -30.55 18.26
C THR A 390 1.36 -30.48 19.69
N THR A 391 1.66 -29.28 20.21
CA THR A 391 2.11 -29.10 21.59
C THR A 391 1.00 -29.42 22.61
N ASN A 392 -0.25 -29.06 22.30
CA ASN A 392 -1.38 -29.37 23.17
C ASN A 392 -1.72 -30.88 23.16
N ALA A 393 -1.56 -31.56 22.03
CA ALA A 393 -1.73 -33.02 21.96
C ALA A 393 -0.60 -33.78 22.73
N THR A 394 0.65 -33.32 22.59
CA THR A 394 1.79 -33.87 23.37
C THR A 394 1.63 -33.60 24.86
N ASN A 395 1.22 -32.42 25.29
CA ASN A 395 1.00 -32.08 26.69
C ASN A 395 -0.19 -32.86 27.29
N ALA A 396 -1.18 -33.21 26.49
CA ALA A 396 -2.29 -34.06 26.93
C ALA A 396 -1.88 -35.52 27.08
N LEU A 397 -1.04 -36.06 26.21
CA LEU A 397 -0.47 -37.41 26.31
C LEU A 397 0.47 -37.56 27.50
N THR A 398 1.29 -36.52 27.79
CA THR A 398 2.15 -36.50 28.98
C THR A 398 1.35 -36.45 30.28
N LYS A 399 0.22 -35.73 30.32
CA LYS A 399 -0.71 -35.72 31.46
C LYS A 399 -1.40 -37.06 31.68
N LEU A 400 -1.51 -37.89 30.64
CA LEU A 400 -2.07 -39.25 30.70
C LEU A 400 -1.02 -40.33 31.04
N GLY A 401 0.23 -39.96 31.31
CA GLY A 401 1.31 -40.90 31.74
C GLY A 401 1.96 -41.69 30.60
N VAL A 402 1.82 -41.25 29.35
CA VAL A 402 2.51 -41.83 28.20
C VAL A 402 3.89 -41.16 28.05
N ASN A 403 4.97 -41.95 28.06
CA ASN A 403 6.34 -41.44 28.00
C ASN A 403 6.64 -40.64 26.74
N ALA A 404 7.25 -39.48 26.91
CA ALA A 404 7.51 -38.49 25.87
C ALA A 404 8.47 -38.95 24.75
N SER A 405 9.25 -40.02 24.95
CA SER A 405 10.23 -40.55 24.00
C SER A 405 9.61 -41.17 22.74
N GLU A 406 8.36 -41.64 22.81
CA GLU A 406 7.62 -42.13 21.62
C GLU A 406 6.92 -41.04 20.84
N ALA A 407 6.88 -39.82 21.38
CA ALA A 407 6.17 -38.66 20.79
C ALA A 407 7.00 -37.88 19.77
N GLU A 408 8.28 -38.17 19.56
CA GLU A 408 9.19 -37.37 18.72
C GLU A 408 9.10 -37.63 17.21
N ASN A 409 8.41 -38.65 16.76
CA ASN A 409 8.21 -38.91 15.33
C ASN A 409 7.03 -38.10 14.75
N LYS A 410 7.26 -36.83 14.49
CA LYS A 410 6.30 -35.85 13.99
C LYS A 410 5.48 -36.25 12.75
N LYS A 411 5.90 -37.25 11.98
CA LYS A 411 5.19 -37.73 10.77
C LYS A 411 4.14 -38.81 11.12
N TYR A 412 4.28 -39.47 12.24
CA TYR A 412 3.41 -40.56 12.65
C TYR A 412 2.08 -40.11 13.23
N TYR A 413 2.04 -38.90 13.80
CA TYR A 413 0.93 -38.41 14.61
C TYR A 413 -0.28 -37.89 13.82
N THR A 414 -0.16 -37.58 12.55
CA THR A 414 -1.28 -37.03 11.77
C THR A 414 -2.18 -38.07 11.12
N GLU A 415 -1.66 -39.24 10.83
CA GLU A 415 -2.41 -40.30 10.13
C GLU A 415 -2.73 -41.54 10.99
N HIS A 416 -1.91 -41.83 12.01
CA HIS A 416 -2.01 -43.07 12.81
C HIS A 416 -2.54 -42.89 14.23
N VAL A 417 -2.72 -41.66 14.73
CA VAL A 417 -3.18 -41.41 16.12
C VAL A 417 -4.50 -42.11 16.45
N LEU A 418 -5.39 -42.31 15.49
CA LEU A 418 -6.64 -43.03 15.74
C LEU A 418 -6.47 -44.56 15.80
N GLN A 419 -5.47 -45.13 15.14
CA GLN A 419 -5.18 -46.57 15.16
C GLN A 419 -4.40 -46.96 16.40
N ASP A 420 -3.45 -46.16 16.85
CA ASP A 420 -2.67 -46.39 18.06
C ASP A 420 -3.49 -46.16 19.34
N ILE A 421 -4.44 -45.26 19.34
CA ILE A 421 -5.38 -45.01 20.43
C ILE A 421 -6.19 -46.27 20.77
N HIS A 422 -6.58 -47.08 19.77
CA HIS A 422 -7.32 -48.32 19.97
C HIS A 422 -6.47 -49.39 20.71
N LYS A 423 -5.15 -49.33 20.53
CA LYS A 423 -4.19 -50.24 21.16
C LYS A 423 -4.06 -50.00 22.67
N TYR A 424 -4.13 -48.75 23.11
CA TYR A 424 -4.02 -48.34 24.51
C TYR A 424 -5.36 -48.33 25.25
N TYR A 425 -6.50 -48.27 24.52
CA TYR A 425 -7.86 -48.24 25.08
C TYR A 425 -8.19 -49.45 25.96
N LYS A 426 -7.64 -50.63 25.67
CA LYS A 426 -7.85 -51.86 26.44
C LYS A 426 -7.31 -51.81 27.88
N TYR A 427 -6.45 -50.88 28.22
CA TYR A 427 -5.81 -50.78 29.52
C TYR A 427 -6.43 -49.72 30.45
N PHE A 428 -7.51 -49.05 30.03
CA PHE A 428 -8.16 -48.03 30.85
C PHE A 428 -9.37 -48.61 31.61
N THR A 429 -9.55 -48.13 32.85
CA THR A 429 -10.78 -48.40 33.61
C THR A 429 -11.99 -47.70 32.93
N GLU A 430 -13.21 -48.23 33.12
CA GLU A 430 -14.43 -47.74 32.45
C GLU A 430 -14.67 -46.23 32.58
N SER A 431 -14.44 -45.65 33.76
CA SER A 431 -14.55 -44.23 34.01
C SER A 431 -13.50 -43.38 33.22
N LYS A 432 -12.29 -43.89 33.02
CA LYS A 432 -11.26 -43.29 32.20
C LYS A 432 -11.54 -43.42 30.71
N GLN A 433 -12.19 -44.47 30.29
CA GLN A 433 -12.62 -44.69 28.92
C GLN A 433 -13.67 -43.64 28.50
N ILE A 434 -14.65 -43.37 29.39
CA ILE A 434 -15.70 -42.35 29.13
C ILE A 434 -15.10 -40.95 29.10
N ALA A 435 -14.20 -40.61 30.01
CA ALA A 435 -13.51 -39.33 30.02
C ALA A 435 -12.65 -39.13 28.76
N PHE A 436 -11.98 -40.18 28.30
CA PHE A 436 -11.17 -40.19 27.09
C PHE A 436 -12.04 -40.04 25.81
N TYR A 437 -13.19 -40.72 25.73
CA TYR A 437 -14.13 -40.55 24.64
C TYR A 437 -14.67 -39.12 24.54
N ARG A 438 -15.05 -38.49 25.66
CA ARG A 438 -15.48 -37.10 25.71
C ARG A 438 -14.37 -36.14 25.23
N TYR A 439 -13.14 -36.38 25.66
CA TYR A 439 -11.96 -35.60 25.26
C TYR A 439 -11.70 -35.72 23.75
N ILE A 440 -11.76 -36.91 23.17
CA ILE A 440 -11.60 -37.12 21.73
C ILE A 440 -12.74 -36.47 20.93
N LEU A 441 -13.96 -36.57 21.39
CA LEU A 441 -15.12 -35.91 20.77
C LEU A 441 -14.95 -34.38 20.76
N ASP A 442 -14.45 -33.83 21.85
CA ASP A 442 -14.16 -32.40 21.97
C ASP A 442 -13.03 -31.97 21.02
N ILE A 443 -11.95 -32.73 20.93
CA ILE A 443 -10.86 -32.48 19.95
C ILE A 443 -11.38 -32.53 18.52
N VAL A 444 -12.22 -33.52 18.17
CA VAL A 444 -12.75 -33.67 16.82
C VAL A 444 -13.72 -32.53 16.48
N GLN A 445 -14.57 -32.12 17.42
CA GLN A 445 -15.48 -30.99 17.24
C GLN A 445 -14.72 -29.66 17.11
N ASN A 446 -13.74 -29.44 17.98
CA ASN A 446 -12.87 -28.26 17.93
C ASN A 446 -12.04 -28.22 16.63
N ARG A 447 -11.54 -29.37 16.16
CA ARG A 447 -10.84 -29.49 14.88
C ARG A 447 -11.73 -29.14 13.70
N LYS A 448 -13.00 -29.59 13.70
CA LYS A 448 -13.98 -29.22 12.65
C LYS A 448 -14.29 -27.72 12.66
N LYS A 449 -14.49 -27.11 13.85
CA LYS A 449 -14.69 -25.65 14.00
C LYS A 449 -13.43 -24.88 13.52
N HIS A 450 -12.25 -25.34 13.90
CA HIS A 450 -10.97 -24.73 13.53
C HIS A 450 -10.72 -24.78 12.02
N ILE A 451 -11.01 -25.91 11.36
CA ILE A 451 -10.88 -26.06 9.91
C ILE A 451 -11.82 -25.10 9.17
N LYS A 452 -13.07 -24.93 9.62
CA LYS A 452 -14.02 -23.98 9.04
C LYS A 452 -13.52 -22.53 9.19
N LYS A 453 -13.06 -22.14 10.38
CA LYS A 453 -12.52 -20.80 10.68
C LYS A 453 -11.25 -20.50 9.85
N THR A 454 -10.38 -21.50 9.66
CA THR A 454 -9.18 -21.37 8.84
C THR A 454 -9.50 -21.20 7.35
N LYS A 455 -10.52 -21.93 6.84
CA LYS A 455 -10.98 -21.78 5.45
C LYS A 455 -11.57 -20.39 5.21
N SER A 456 -12.38 -19.86 6.14
CA SER A 456 -12.93 -18.51 6.05
C SER A 456 -11.82 -17.46 6.04
N LYS A 457 -10.89 -17.50 6.98
CA LYS A 457 -9.74 -16.58 7.03
C LYS A 457 -8.90 -16.65 5.76
N LYS A 458 -8.70 -17.84 5.20
CA LYS A 458 -7.94 -17.99 3.96
C LYS A 458 -8.68 -17.41 2.76
N ARG A 459 -10.01 -17.51 2.72
CA ARG A 459 -10.86 -16.86 1.71
C ARG A 459 -10.76 -15.34 1.81
N GLU A 460 -10.93 -14.78 2.99
CA GLU A 460 -10.79 -13.34 3.25
C GLU A 460 -9.41 -12.82 2.83
N TYR A 461 -8.35 -13.54 3.18
CA TYR A 461 -6.99 -13.21 2.77
C TYR A 461 -6.80 -13.27 1.25
N THR A 462 -7.44 -14.22 0.55
CA THR A 462 -7.36 -14.31 -0.91
C THR A 462 -8.09 -13.14 -1.57
N LEU A 463 -9.25 -12.74 -1.03
CA LEU A 463 -9.98 -11.55 -1.50
C LEU A 463 -9.20 -10.25 -1.24
N ASP A 464 -8.51 -10.16 -0.09
CA ASP A 464 -7.60 -9.05 0.21
C ASP A 464 -6.45 -8.94 -0.82
N ILE A 465 -5.87 -10.08 -1.25
CA ILE A 465 -4.87 -10.10 -2.34
C ILE A 465 -5.47 -9.53 -3.63
N PHE A 466 -6.67 -9.93 -4.01
CA PHE A 466 -7.32 -9.40 -5.22
C PHE A 466 -7.61 -7.90 -5.12
N GLN A 467 -7.94 -7.42 -3.92
CA GLN A 467 -8.23 -6.01 -3.70
C GLN A 467 -6.96 -5.15 -3.66
N ASN A 468 -5.92 -5.58 -2.92
CA ASN A 468 -4.78 -4.76 -2.55
C ASN A 468 -3.48 -5.09 -3.29
N GLU A 469 -3.32 -6.31 -3.84
CA GLU A 469 -2.11 -6.72 -4.56
C GLU A 469 -2.30 -6.78 -6.08
N LEU A 470 -3.50 -7.13 -6.57
CA LEU A 470 -3.82 -7.13 -7.99
C LEU A 470 -4.21 -5.71 -8.43
N PHE A 471 -3.35 -5.05 -9.19
CA PHE A 471 -3.55 -3.70 -9.74
C PHE A 471 -4.06 -2.67 -8.71
N PRO A 472 -3.30 -2.37 -7.64
CA PRO A 472 -3.75 -1.45 -6.58
C PRO A 472 -4.03 -0.01 -7.04
N HIS A 473 -3.56 0.43 -8.21
CA HIS A 473 -3.89 1.73 -8.81
C HIS A 473 -5.32 1.77 -9.37
N CYS A 474 -5.90 0.61 -9.71
CA CYS A 474 -7.29 0.51 -10.15
C CYS A 474 -8.24 0.58 -8.94
N LYS A 475 -9.14 1.55 -8.95
CA LYS A 475 -10.08 1.80 -7.83
C LYS A 475 -11.26 0.83 -7.84
N SER A 476 -11.67 0.33 -9.01
CA SER A 476 -12.84 -0.52 -9.18
C SER A 476 -12.50 -1.87 -9.81
N LEU A 477 -13.35 -2.88 -9.57
CA LEU A 477 -13.19 -4.21 -10.15
C LEU A 477 -13.25 -4.19 -11.69
N PRO A 478 -14.17 -3.47 -12.36
CA PRO A 478 -14.17 -3.37 -13.81
C PRO A 478 -12.86 -2.84 -14.38
N GLN A 479 -12.23 -1.83 -13.75
CA GLN A 479 -10.92 -1.32 -14.19
C GLN A 479 -9.83 -2.41 -14.13
N LYS A 480 -9.86 -3.25 -13.10
CA LYS A 480 -8.91 -4.38 -12.98
C LYS A 480 -9.13 -5.42 -14.08
N LEU A 481 -10.39 -5.72 -14.40
CA LEU A 481 -10.74 -6.66 -15.47
C LEU A 481 -10.31 -6.14 -16.85
N TYR A 482 -10.57 -4.87 -17.13
CA TYR A 482 -10.13 -4.25 -18.39
C TYR A 482 -8.59 -4.23 -18.51
N LEU A 483 -7.89 -3.89 -17.44
CA LEU A 483 -6.42 -3.88 -17.47
C LEU A 483 -5.86 -5.30 -17.64
N LEU A 484 -6.48 -6.28 -16.99
CA LEU A 484 -6.11 -7.69 -17.15
C LEU A 484 -6.32 -8.15 -18.60
N GLY A 485 -7.46 -7.79 -19.21
CA GLY A 485 -7.74 -8.04 -20.61
C GLY A 485 -6.77 -7.34 -21.54
N LEU A 486 -6.49 -6.06 -21.30
CA LEU A 486 -5.52 -5.28 -22.09
C LEU A 486 -4.11 -5.87 -22.02
N MET A 487 -3.69 -6.34 -20.83
CA MET A 487 -2.41 -6.98 -20.66
C MET A 487 -2.32 -8.29 -21.47
N ALA A 488 -3.38 -9.09 -21.45
CA ALA A 488 -3.48 -10.31 -22.25
C ALA A 488 -3.51 -9.99 -23.76
N ASN A 489 -4.30 -9.01 -24.16
CA ASN A 489 -4.39 -8.55 -25.54
C ASN A 489 -3.02 -8.18 -26.10
N ARG A 490 -2.29 -7.28 -25.41
CA ARG A 490 -0.96 -6.84 -25.84
C ARG A 490 0.05 -8.00 -25.89
N LEU A 491 0.01 -8.89 -24.91
CA LEU A 491 0.87 -10.07 -24.87
C LEU A 491 0.63 -10.99 -26.07
N ILE A 492 -0.64 -11.25 -26.41
CA ILE A 492 -1.01 -12.11 -27.54
C ILE A 492 -0.65 -11.43 -28.87
N GLN A 493 -0.91 -10.14 -29.04
CA GLN A 493 -0.54 -9.40 -30.26
C GLN A 493 0.95 -9.44 -30.50
N THR A 494 1.77 -9.30 -29.45
CA THR A 494 3.23 -9.43 -29.58
C THR A 494 3.65 -10.87 -29.87
N ALA A 495 3.01 -11.86 -29.26
CA ALA A 495 3.28 -13.27 -29.50
C ALA A 495 2.94 -13.71 -30.94
N LEU A 496 1.92 -13.09 -31.53
CA LEU A 496 1.52 -13.29 -32.95
C LEU A 496 2.37 -12.45 -33.92
N GLY A 497 3.27 -11.61 -33.42
CA GLY A 497 4.14 -10.75 -34.23
C GLY A 497 3.43 -9.53 -34.85
N TRP A 498 2.27 -9.10 -34.32
CA TRP A 498 1.58 -7.91 -34.83
C TRP A 498 2.13 -6.62 -34.24
N ILE A 499 2.76 -6.70 -33.07
CA ILE A 499 3.39 -5.58 -32.36
C ILE A 499 4.80 -6.01 -31.96
N ASP A 500 5.75 -5.09 -32.08
CA ASP A 500 7.13 -5.30 -31.65
C ASP A 500 7.24 -5.38 -30.12
N THR A 501 8.32 -5.99 -29.65
CA THR A 501 8.65 -6.06 -28.22
C THR A 501 9.05 -4.71 -27.69
N ASP A 502 8.74 -4.48 -26.40
CA ASP A 502 9.14 -3.25 -25.73
C ASP A 502 10.66 -3.22 -25.46
N ASP A 503 11.25 -2.04 -25.59
CA ASP A 503 12.64 -1.80 -25.22
C ASP A 503 12.73 -1.27 -23.78
N ARG A 504 13.48 -2.00 -22.92
CA ARG A 504 13.74 -1.58 -21.53
C ARG A 504 14.67 -0.38 -21.42
N ASP A 505 15.54 -0.18 -22.41
CA ASP A 505 16.60 0.82 -22.39
C ASP A 505 16.18 2.13 -23.00
N SER A 506 15.07 2.15 -23.75
CA SER A 506 14.48 3.37 -24.29
C SER A 506 14.15 4.38 -23.18
N TYR A 507 14.59 5.62 -23.33
CA TYR A 507 14.30 6.69 -22.39
C TYR A 507 12.81 7.05 -22.29
N LEU A 508 11.99 6.70 -23.26
CA LEU A 508 10.52 6.78 -23.18
C LEU A 508 9.96 5.92 -22.04
N ASN A 509 10.66 4.84 -21.71
CA ASN A 509 10.29 3.87 -20.70
C ASN A 509 11.00 4.09 -19.36
N LYS A 510 11.73 5.19 -19.22
CA LYS A 510 12.51 5.52 -18.03
C LYS A 510 11.88 6.68 -17.25
N ARG A 511 12.08 6.67 -15.95
CA ARG A 511 11.76 7.76 -15.02
C ARG A 511 12.94 7.95 -14.08
N ILE A 512 13.13 9.19 -13.62
CA ILE A 512 14.17 9.53 -12.66
C ILE A 512 13.50 9.75 -11.31
N GLU A 513 13.92 8.97 -10.31
CA GLU A 513 13.56 9.19 -8.92
C GLU A 513 14.50 10.24 -8.31
N LEU A 514 13.91 11.31 -7.82
CA LEU A 514 14.59 12.42 -7.19
C LEU A 514 14.60 12.25 -5.66
N THR A 515 15.27 13.16 -4.98
CA THR A 515 15.46 13.16 -3.53
C THR A 515 14.19 12.89 -2.74
N GLY A 516 13.10 13.58 -3.03
CA GLY A 516 11.85 13.43 -2.29
C GLY A 516 11.25 12.02 -2.40
N THR A 517 11.23 11.45 -3.59
CA THR A 517 10.70 10.08 -3.81
C THR A 517 11.58 9.03 -3.12
N LEU A 518 12.90 9.16 -3.23
CA LEU A 518 13.85 8.24 -2.59
C LEU A 518 13.75 8.30 -1.06
N LEU A 519 13.67 9.51 -0.50
CA LEU A 519 13.48 9.71 0.94
C LEU A 519 12.12 9.20 1.41
N ASN A 520 11.05 9.37 0.62
CA ASN A 520 9.74 8.84 0.97
C ASN A 520 9.73 7.30 1.01
N ASN A 521 10.38 6.64 0.06
CA ASN A 521 10.52 5.19 0.05
C ASN A 521 11.30 4.68 1.28
N LEU A 522 12.38 5.37 1.64
CA LEU A 522 13.14 5.07 2.84
C LEU A 522 12.32 5.34 4.11
N PHE A 523 11.70 6.52 4.22
CA PHE A 523 10.86 6.91 5.35
C PHE A 523 9.74 5.91 5.60
N ARG A 524 9.01 5.49 4.58
CA ARG A 524 7.96 4.49 4.69
C ARG A 524 8.46 3.18 5.30
N ASN A 525 9.63 2.70 4.87
CA ASN A 525 10.21 1.46 5.38
C ASN A 525 10.63 1.58 6.84
N LEU A 526 11.25 2.72 7.20
CA LEU A 526 11.66 3.02 8.57
C LEU A 526 10.46 3.25 9.48
N TYR A 527 9.45 3.98 9.00
CA TYR A 527 8.21 4.24 9.72
C TYR A 527 7.42 2.94 9.97
N SER A 528 7.34 2.03 9.01
CA SER A 528 6.71 0.72 9.20
C SER A 528 7.40 -0.10 10.30
N ARG A 529 8.74 -0.02 10.42
CA ARG A 529 9.48 -0.67 11.51
C ARG A 529 9.20 0.01 12.85
N PHE A 530 9.24 1.34 12.88
CA PHE A 530 8.93 2.12 14.06
C PHE A 530 7.54 1.80 14.60
N ILE A 531 6.50 1.76 13.76
CA ILE A 531 5.14 1.40 14.16
C ILE A 531 5.09 0.00 14.79
N LYS A 532 5.74 -0.99 14.19
CA LYS A 532 5.80 -2.36 14.73
C LYS A 532 6.50 -2.41 16.09
N ASP A 533 7.55 -1.64 16.27
CA ASP A 533 8.28 -1.59 17.54
C ASP A 533 7.47 -0.83 18.60
N PHE A 534 6.79 0.25 18.22
CA PHE A 534 5.85 0.96 19.07
C PHE A 534 4.71 0.05 19.55
N GLU A 535 4.07 -0.69 18.65
CA GLU A 535 3.03 -1.69 18.99
C GLU A 535 3.57 -2.77 19.94
N LYS A 536 4.76 -3.30 19.70
CA LYS A 536 5.39 -4.28 20.59
C LYS A 536 5.65 -3.73 22.00
N HIS A 537 6.06 -2.47 22.10
CA HIS A 537 6.23 -1.81 23.40
C HIS A 537 4.89 -1.65 24.12
N ILE A 538 3.83 -1.20 23.43
CA ILE A 538 2.49 -1.12 23.98
C ILE A 538 2.01 -2.49 24.49
N ILE A 539 2.13 -3.55 23.66
CA ILE A 539 1.73 -4.92 24.04
C ILE A 539 2.51 -5.40 25.27
N ARG A 540 3.81 -5.10 25.32
CA ARG A 540 4.65 -5.47 26.47
C ARG A 540 4.17 -4.78 27.75
N GLU A 541 3.90 -3.50 27.70
CA GLU A 541 3.40 -2.73 28.83
C GLU A 541 2.01 -3.23 29.27
N ILE A 542 1.09 -3.49 28.37
CA ILE A 542 -0.21 -4.10 28.66
C ILE A 542 -0.02 -5.47 29.35
N ASN A 543 0.87 -6.32 28.86
CA ASN A 543 1.06 -7.66 29.36
C ASN A 543 1.80 -7.72 30.71
N THR A 544 2.60 -6.72 31.06
CA THR A 544 3.28 -6.65 32.37
C THR A 544 2.34 -6.30 33.53
N GLY A 545 1.10 -5.90 33.22
CA GLY A 545 0.09 -5.55 34.25
C GLY A 545 0.38 -4.25 34.98
N SER A 546 1.33 -3.45 34.49
CA SER A 546 1.63 -2.11 35.03
C SER A 546 0.46 -1.15 34.91
N TRP A 547 -0.61 -1.58 34.28
CA TRP A 547 -1.70 -0.73 33.77
C TRP A 547 -3.08 -1.26 34.18
N ASN A 548 -3.25 -1.55 35.45
CA ASN A 548 -4.56 -1.92 35.99
C ASN A 548 -5.61 -0.81 35.84
N ASP A 549 -5.16 0.43 35.59
CA ASP A 549 -6.02 1.58 35.35
C ASP A 549 -5.84 2.04 33.90
N PRO A 550 -6.87 1.93 33.04
CA PRO A 550 -6.81 2.33 31.64
C PRO A 550 -6.33 3.76 31.42
N SER A 551 -6.67 4.68 32.34
CA SER A 551 -6.28 6.08 32.25
C SER A 551 -4.78 6.34 32.43
N LYS A 552 -4.04 5.38 32.99
CA LYS A 552 -2.59 5.46 33.24
C LYS A 552 -1.74 4.80 32.18
N ILE A 553 -2.35 4.17 31.20
CA ILE A 553 -1.68 3.37 30.17
C ILE A 553 -0.68 4.20 29.38
N ILE A 554 -1.09 5.33 28.83
CA ILE A 554 -0.24 6.25 28.11
C ILE A 554 -0.49 7.66 28.62
N ASN A 555 0.55 8.26 29.19
CA ASN A 555 0.52 9.64 29.68
C ASN A 555 1.62 10.46 29.01
N SER A 556 1.52 11.78 29.08
CA SER A 556 2.55 12.69 28.57
C SER A 556 3.95 12.43 29.14
N THR A 557 4.05 11.79 30.31
CA THR A 557 5.33 11.46 30.96
C THR A 557 5.93 10.14 30.51
N ASN A 558 5.13 9.11 30.23
CA ASN A 558 5.64 7.79 29.86
C ASN A 558 5.75 7.60 28.33
N ILE A 559 5.03 8.42 27.55
CA ILE A 559 5.03 8.32 26.08
C ILE A 559 6.43 8.39 25.49
N HIS A 560 7.32 9.21 26.05
CA HIS A 560 8.69 9.37 25.56
C HIS A 560 9.55 8.10 25.67
N LYS A 561 9.18 7.15 26.54
CA LYS A 561 9.86 5.85 26.64
C LYS A 561 9.38 4.87 25.58
N ILE A 562 8.10 4.95 25.22
CA ILE A 562 7.43 4.03 24.30
C ILE A 562 7.57 4.53 22.85
N PHE A 563 7.38 5.84 22.64
CA PHE A 563 7.46 6.50 21.34
C PHE A 563 8.90 6.94 21.04
N ASN A 564 9.70 6.04 20.46
CA ASN A 564 11.10 6.29 20.15
C ASN A 564 11.38 6.22 18.64
N PRO A 565 11.33 7.34 17.92
CA PRO A 565 11.56 7.39 16.47
C PRO A 565 13.03 7.52 16.06
N THR A 566 13.99 7.38 16.97
CA THR A 566 15.44 7.53 16.71
C THR A 566 15.95 6.64 15.57
N SER A 567 15.31 5.49 15.36
CA SER A 567 15.65 4.60 14.25
C SER A 567 15.36 5.23 12.88
N ILE A 568 14.31 6.07 12.77
CA ILE A 568 13.95 6.80 11.55
C ILE A 568 15.00 7.89 11.30
N GLU A 569 15.28 8.69 12.31
CA GLU A 569 16.26 9.79 12.22
C GLU A 569 17.65 9.28 11.81
N ASN A 570 18.14 8.24 12.50
CA ASN A 570 19.42 7.62 12.17
C ASN A 570 19.43 6.99 10.76
N GLY A 571 18.33 6.43 10.32
CA GLY A 571 18.19 5.85 8.99
C GLY A 571 18.28 6.91 7.90
N ILE A 572 17.58 8.04 8.06
CA ILE A 572 17.60 9.17 7.11
C ILE A 572 18.99 9.83 7.08
N ASN A 573 19.61 10.04 8.24
CA ASN A 573 20.94 10.68 8.32
C ASN A 573 22.08 9.80 7.75
N ARG A 574 21.87 8.49 7.59
CA ARG A 574 22.85 7.56 7.01
C ARG A 574 22.73 7.42 5.50
N ALA A 575 21.51 7.59 4.97
CA ALA A 575 21.25 7.50 3.54
C ALA A 575 21.85 8.66 2.76
#